data_2b5a1d13e7231c55ebab5f3a1c39b2c0
#
_entry.id   2b5a1d13e7231c55ebab5f3a1c39b2c0
#
_cell.length_a   1.000
_cell.length_b   1.000
_cell.length_c   1.000
_cell.angle_alpha   90.00
_cell.angle_beta   90.00
_cell.angle_gamma   90.00
#
_symmetry.space_group_name_H-M   'P 1'
#
loop_
_entity.id
_entity.type
_entity.pdbx_description
1 polymer ?
#
loop_
_entity_poly.entity_id
_entity_poly.type
_entity_poly.pdbx_seq_one_letter_code
_entity_poly.pdbx_strand_id
1 'polypeptide(L)'
;MINFNTKEKMNMTDKLKSGERLPEITVPRLGGGTLTLGTPVDDHDWQMVVVYRGKHCPICKTYLAELERVAPEFATAGVGVVAVSGDPEDRARSFTDEIGVSFPVGYDLTVDQMRMLGLYVSEPRSEKETDRPFAEPGVFVINAEGLLQVVDISNAPFARPDLAGLAKALKFIRDNDYPIRGRLAA
;
A
#
# COMPACT_ATOMS: atom_id res chain seq x y z
N MET A 1 -15.75 8.50 -38.78
CA MET A 1 -16.35 8.01 -37.54
C MET A 1 -15.33 7.07 -36.94
N ILE A 2 -14.53 7.52 -35.97
CA ILE A 2 -13.52 6.72 -35.29
C ILE A 2 -14.17 6.22 -34.00
N ASN A 3 -14.36 4.91 -33.91
CA ASN A 3 -14.99 4.25 -32.79
C ASN A 3 -13.95 4.07 -31.68
N PHE A 4 -13.93 4.98 -30.68
CA PHE A 4 -13.22 4.78 -29.44
C PHE A 4 -14.11 3.97 -28.47
N ASN A 5 -14.01 2.67 -28.53
CA ASN A 5 -14.60 1.82 -27.49
C ASN A 5 -13.76 0.56 -27.29
N THR A 6 -12.56 0.75 -26.76
CA THR A 6 -11.80 -0.33 -26.14
C THR A 6 -11.57 0.03 -24.69
N LYS A 7 -12.61 -0.14 -23.86
CA LYS A 7 -12.38 -0.40 -22.43
C LYS A 7 -11.68 -1.75 -22.38
N GLU A 8 -10.36 -1.75 -22.32
CA GLU A 8 -9.64 -2.94 -21.87
C GLU A 8 -10.24 -3.29 -20.51
N LYS A 9 -10.98 -4.39 -20.47
CA LYS A 9 -11.34 -5.05 -19.22
C LYS A 9 -10.01 -5.51 -18.62
N MET A 10 -9.51 -4.75 -17.66
CA MET A 10 -8.41 -5.22 -16.82
C MET A 10 -8.85 -6.55 -16.20
N ASN A 11 -8.23 -7.63 -16.64
CA ASN A 11 -8.48 -8.95 -16.05
C ASN A 11 -8.08 -8.88 -14.58
N MET A 12 -9.03 -9.11 -13.69
CA MET A 12 -8.88 -9.00 -12.22
C MET A 12 -7.88 -10.02 -11.63
N THR A 13 -7.09 -10.67 -12.46
CA THR A 13 -6.08 -11.67 -12.08
C THR A 13 -4.66 -11.29 -12.52
N ASP A 14 -4.48 -10.16 -13.20
CA ASP A 14 -3.16 -9.73 -13.64
C ASP A 14 -2.39 -9.13 -12.46
N LYS A 15 -1.22 -9.71 -12.18
CA LYS A 15 -0.28 -9.15 -11.20
C LYS A 15 0.16 -7.76 -11.66
N LEU A 16 0.25 -6.84 -10.72
CA LEU A 16 0.93 -5.58 -10.98
C LEU A 16 2.36 -5.83 -11.45
N LYS A 17 2.73 -5.18 -12.54
CA LYS A 17 4.07 -5.32 -13.12
C LYS A 17 4.96 -4.19 -12.65
N SER A 18 6.15 -4.52 -12.19
CA SER A 18 7.17 -3.53 -11.86
C SER A 18 7.47 -2.64 -13.07
N GLY A 19 7.61 -1.34 -12.86
CA GLY A 19 7.82 -0.35 -13.91
C GLY A 19 6.55 0.08 -14.66
N GLU A 20 5.38 -0.40 -14.28
CA GLU A 20 4.09 0.15 -14.71
C GLU A 20 3.54 1.13 -13.67
N ARG A 21 2.55 1.92 -14.05
CA ARG A 21 1.87 2.81 -13.12
C ARG A 21 0.94 2.04 -12.21
N LEU A 22 0.86 2.47 -10.95
CA LEU A 22 -0.17 1.97 -10.06
C LEU A 22 -1.55 2.34 -10.62
N PRO A 23 -2.58 1.47 -10.56
CA PRO A 23 -3.95 1.85 -10.86
C PRO A 23 -4.37 3.07 -10.05
N GLU A 24 -5.15 3.96 -10.66
CA GLU A 24 -5.67 5.14 -9.95
C GLU A 24 -6.69 4.70 -8.90
N ILE A 25 -6.28 4.76 -7.64
CA ILE A 25 -7.10 4.39 -6.48
C ILE A 25 -7.10 5.54 -5.51
N THR A 26 -8.26 6.07 -5.24
CA THR A 26 -8.47 7.10 -4.21
C THR A 26 -9.38 6.55 -3.12
N VAL A 27 -9.01 6.76 -1.88
CA VAL A 27 -9.75 6.35 -0.68
C VAL A 27 -9.97 7.54 0.25
N PRO A 28 -10.95 7.51 1.14
CA PRO A 28 -11.06 8.50 2.22
C PRO A 28 -9.83 8.44 3.13
N ARG A 29 -9.44 9.60 3.70
CA ARG A 29 -8.29 9.75 4.59
C ARG A 29 -8.75 10.09 6.01
N LEU A 30 -8.14 9.49 7.02
CA LEU A 30 -8.32 9.90 8.42
C LEU A 30 -7.88 11.35 8.60
N GLY A 31 -8.71 12.11 9.30
CA GLY A 31 -8.51 13.56 9.46
C GLY A 31 -9.14 14.40 8.36
N GLY A 32 -9.78 13.78 7.38
CA GLY A 32 -10.53 14.43 6.30
C GLY A 32 -9.81 14.45 4.96
N GLY A 33 -10.58 14.69 3.90
CA GLY A 33 -10.11 14.65 2.52
C GLY A 33 -9.92 13.24 1.98
N THR A 34 -9.11 13.10 0.95
CA THR A 34 -8.84 11.84 0.26
C THR A 34 -7.35 11.56 0.18
N LEU A 35 -7.02 10.30 -0.04
CA LEU A 35 -5.68 9.79 -0.27
C LEU A 35 -5.66 9.04 -1.61
N THR A 36 -4.88 9.54 -2.57
CA THR A 36 -4.65 8.82 -3.84
C THR A 36 -3.39 7.98 -3.71
N LEU A 37 -3.52 6.68 -3.86
CA LEU A 37 -2.40 5.74 -3.79
C LEU A 37 -1.49 5.93 -5.00
N GLY A 38 -0.20 6.01 -4.77
CA GLY A 38 0.79 6.27 -5.81
C GLY A 38 1.05 7.75 -6.08
N THR A 39 0.39 8.66 -5.35
CA THR A 39 0.66 10.09 -5.40
C THR A 39 1.46 10.48 -4.16
N PRO A 40 2.67 11.04 -4.30
CA PRO A 40 3.50 11.44 -3.18
C PRO A 40 2.75 12.34 -2.19
N VAL A 41 3.08 12.19 -0.92
CA VAL A 41 2.53 12.99 0.18
C VAL A 41 3.64 13.81 0.81
N ASP A 42 3.26 14.90 1.45
CA ASP A 42 4.17 15.87 2.04
C ASP A 42 5.17 16.39 0.98
N ASP A 43 6.38 16.76 1.35
CA ASP A 43 7.40 17.26 0.43
C ASP A 43 8.26 16.15 -0.19
N HIS A 44 7.72 14.92 -0.30
CA HIS A 44 8.40 13.78 -0.90
C HIS A 44 8.03 13.61 -2.38
N ASP A 45 8.93 13.00 -3.15
CA ASP A 45 8.73 12.69 -4.57
C ASP A 45 8.47 11.19 -4.82
N TRP A 46 8.71 10.34 -3.82
CA TRP A 46 8.32 8.92 -3.82
C TRP A 46 7.25 8.64 -2.77
N GLN A 47 6.46 7.59 -3.00
CA GLN A 47 5.48 7.13 -2.02
C GLN A 47 5.65 5.63 -1.75
N MET A 48 5.58 5.24 -0.48
CA MET A 48 5.39 3.86 -0.06
C MET A 48 3.98 3.67 0.48
N VAL A 49 3.22 2.79 -0.16
CA VAL A 49 1.87 2.38 0.25
C VAL A 49 1.96 1.06 0.99
N VAL A 50 1.49 1.03 2.23
CA VAL A 50 1.41 -0.17 3.07
C VAL A 50 -0.04 -0.57 3.24
N VAL A 51 -0.43 -1.71 2.66
CA VAL A 51 -1.77 -2.28 2.86
C VAL A 51 -1.73 -3.25 4.04
N TYR A 52 -2.64 -3.06 5.00
CA TYR A 52 -2.76 -3.90 6.18
C TYR A 52 -4.16 -4.51 6.30
N ARG A 53 -4.27 -5.62 7.02
CA ARG A 53 -5.51 -6.43 7.09
C ARG A 53 -6.66 -5.69 7.79
N GLY A 54 -6.33 -4.89 8.81
CA GLY A 54 -7.29 -4.15 9.62
C GLY A 54 -7.02 -4.27 11.12
N LYS A 55 -7.86 -3.63 11.92
CA LYS A 55 -7.77 -3.59 13.40
C LYS A 55 -7.77 -4.97 14.05
N HIS A 56 -8.43 -5.95 13.44
CA HIS A 56 -8.52 -7.32 13.96
C HIS A 56 -7.18 -8.07 13.93
N CYS A 57 -6.13 -7.51 13.31
CA CYS A 57 -4.85 -8.19 13.08
C CYS A 57 -3.76 -7.70 14.06
N PRO A 58 -3.41 -8.44 15.12
CA PRO A 58 -2.39 -8.01 16.07
C PRO A 58 -0.99 -7.90 15.45
N ILE A 59 -0.66 -8.76 14.46
CA ILE A 59 0.61 -8.67 13.72
C ILE A 59 0.67 -7.36 12.92
N CYS A 60 -0.45 -6.89 12.37
CA CYS A 60 -0.52 -5.60 11.69
C CYS A 60 -0.25 -4.44 12.66
N LYS A 61 -0.73 -4.56 13.91
CA LYS A 61 -0.46 -3.55 14.95
C LYS A 61 1.05 -3.42 15.21
N THR A 62 1.72 -4.53 15.39
CA THR A 62 3.18 -4.55 15.58
C THR A 62 3.92 -3.99 14.36
N TYR A 63 3.48 -4.35 13.16
CA TYR A 63 4.11 -3.89 11.92
C TYR A 63 3.93 -2.39 11.68
N LEU A 64 2.73 -1.83 11.94
CA LEU A 64 2.51 -0.38 11.83
C LEU A 64 3.22 0.41 12.94
N ALA A 65 3.35 -0.14 14.14
CA ALA A 65 4.16 0.48 15.19
C ALA A 65 5.66 0.52 14.82
N GLU A 66 6.17 -0.55 14.19
CA GLU A 66 7.52 -0.56 13.65
C GLU A 66 7.66 0.43 12.48
N LEU A 67 6.67 0.51 11.60
CA LEU A 67 6.65 1.48 10.50
C LEU A 67 6.71 2.91 11.03
N GLU A 68 5.95 3.25 12.06
CA GLU A 68 6.00 4.57 12.70
C GLU A 68 7.42 4.86 13.22
N ARG A 69 8.04 3.90 13.86
CA ARG A 69 9.40 4.04 14.40
C ARG A 69 10.45 4.30 13.32
N VAL A 70 10.32 3.69 12.14
CA VAL A 70 11.27 3.81 11.03
C VAL A 70 10.83 4.81 9.95
N ALA A 71 9.66 5.42 10.06
CA ALA A 71 9.17 6.42 9.11
C ALA A 71 10.17 7.57 8.83
N PRO A 72 10.93 8.08 9.83
CA PRO A 72 11.96 9.08 9.58
C PRO A 72 13.09 8.60 8.65
N GLU A 73 13.39 7.29 8.62
CA GLU A 73 14.40 6.72 7.72
C GLU A 73 13.90 6.74 6.27
N PHE A 74 12.61 6.44 6.05
CA PHE A 74 11.96 6.58 4.73
C PHE A 74 11.92 8.05 4.28
N ALA A 75 11.55 8.97 5.18
CA ALA A 75 11.55 10.40 4.89
C ALA A 75 12.94 10.90 4.49
N THR A 76 14.00 10.45 5.19
CA THR A 76 15.40 10.77 4.84
C THR A 76 15.78 10.23 3.46
N ALA A 77 15.17 9.11 3.04
CA ALA A 77 15.30 8.58 1.69
C ALA A 77 14.40 9.29 0.66
N GLY A 78 13.64 10.33 1.05
CA GLY A 78 12.71 11.07 0.17
C GLY A 78 11.45 10.26 -0.18
N VAL A 79 11.05 9.32 0.69
CA VAL A 79 9.89 8.47 0.48
C VAL A 79 8.82 8.77 1.52
N GLY A 80 7.69 9.30 1.06
CA GLY A 80 6.51 9.50 1.91
C GLY A 80 5.80 8.16 2.17
N VAL A 81 5.41 7.92 3.41
CA VAL A 81 4.74 6.69 3.83
C VAL A 81 3.25 6.93 3.98
N VAL A 82 2.44 6.00 3.48
CA VAL A 82 0.99 5.97 3.73
C VAL A 82 0.56 4.54 4.04
N ALA A 83 -0.48 4.38 4.85
CA ALA A 83 -1.09 3.08 5.09
C ALA A 83 -2.56 3.08 4.69
N VAL A 84 -3.12 1.91 4.36
CA VAL A 84 -4.53 1.77 3.98
C VAL A 84 -5.07 0.39 4.34
N SER A 85 -6.34 0.31 4.73
CA SER A 85 -7.07 -0.94 4.91
C SER A 85 -8.53 -0.84 4.48
N GLY A 86 -9.22 -1.99 4.43
CA GLY A 86 -10.66 -2.07 4.20
C GLY A 86 -11.52 -1.79 5.43
N ASP A 87 -10.92 -1.43 6.56
CA ASP A 87 -11.67 -1.03 7.76
C ASP A 87 -12.45 0.26 7.51
N PRO A 88 -13.61 0.43 8.13
CA PRO A 88 -14.33 1.70 8.15
C PRO A 88 -13.58 2.72 9.03
N GLU A 89 -13.95 3.99 8.89
CA GLU A 89 -13.26 5.10 9.54
C GLU A 89 -13.07 4.91 11.06
N ASP A 90 -14.10 4.51 11.77
CA ASP A 90 -14.06 4.34 13.22
C ASP A 90 -13.06 3.28 13.67
N ARG A 91 -12.96 2.15 12.95
CA ARG A 91 -11.99 1.10 13.22
C ARG A 91 -10.57 1.52 12.85
N ALA A 92 -10.40 2.10 11.67
CA ALA A 92 -9.11 2.59 11.22
C ALA A 92 -8.57 3.65 12.19
N ARG A 93 -9.40 4.62 12.60
CA ARG A 93 -9.06 5.65 13.58
C ARG A 93 -8.66 5.03 14.92
N SER A 94 -9.54 4.21 15.51
CA SER A 94 -9.24 3.58 16.80
C SER A 94 -7.95 2.76 16.77
N PHE A 95 -7.67 2.08 15.65
CA PHE A 95 -6.45 1.27 15.49
C PHE A 95 -5.18 2.12 15.39
N THR A 96 -5.23 3.20 14.63
CA THR A 96 -4.09 4.10 14.46
C THR A 96 -3.83 4.96 15.70
N ASP A 97 -4.87 5.38 16.41
CA ASP A 97 -4.75 6.10 17.69
C ASP A 97 -4.08 5.24 18.76
N GLU A 98 -4.42 3.94 18.83
CA GLU A 98 -3.77 2.98 19.75
C GLU A 98 -2.27 2.81 19.47
N ILE A 99 -1.82 3.00 18.23
CA ILE A 99 -0.42 2.85 17.80
C ILE A 99 0.32 4.19 17.92
N GLY A 100 -0.38 5.31 17.74
CA GLY A 100 0.21 6.64 17.66
C GLY A 100 0.79 6.94 16.28
N VAL A 101 0.09 6.50 15.22
CA VAL A 101 0.53 6.70 13.82
C VAL A 101 0.50 8.16 13.43
N SER A 102 1.59 8.67 12.84
CA SER A 102 1.73 10.07 12.38
C SER A 102 1.59 10.22 10.86
N PHE A 103 1.86 9.18 10.07
CA PHE A 103 1.73 9.23 8.62
C PHE A 103 0.26 9.12 8.17
N PRO A 104 -0.09 9.58 6.94
CA PRO A 104 -1.46 9.51 6.42
C PRO A 104 -2.01 8.08 6.34
N VAL A 105 -3.26 7.91 6.76
CA VAL A 105 -3.96 6.62 6.71
C VAL A 105 -5.27 6.73 5.94
N GLY A 106 -5.42 5.87 4.92
CA GLY A 106 -6.65 5.65 4.18
C GLY A 106 -7.49 4.54 4.80
N TYR A 107 -8.81 4.62 4.61
CA TYR A 107 -9.78 3.64 5.07
C TYR A 107 -10.80 3.31 3.98
N ASP A 108 -11.68 2.33 4.23
CA ASP A 108 -12.69 1.87 3.27
C ASP A 108 -12.13 1.44 1.90
N LEU A 109 -10.90 0.86 1.86
CA LEU A 109 -10.39 0.24 0.64
C LEU A 109 -11.33 -0.90 0.23
N THR A 110 -11.98 -0.77 -0.92
CA THR A 110 -12.97 -1.74 -1.39
C THR A 110 -12.33 -3.03 -1.91
N VAL A 111 -13.09 -4.13 -1.93
CA VAL A 111 -12.61 -5.41 -2.47
C VAL A 111 -12.16 -5.28 -3.93
N ASP A 112 -12.84 -4.48 -4.75
CA ASP A 112 -12.43 -4.26 -6.13
C ASP A 112 -11.11 -3.50 -6.22
N GLN A 113 -10.90 -2.49 -5.37
CA GLN A 113 -9.62 -1.79 -5.27
C GLN A 113 -8.49 -2.71 -4.76
N MET A 114 -8.77 -3.61 -3.79
CA MET A 114 -7.82 -4.62 -3.35
C MET A 114 -7.40 -5.54 -4.51
N ARG A 115 -8.36 -5.96 -5.34
CA ARG A 115 -8.09 -6.76 -6.54
C ARG A 115 -7.32 -5.99 -7.61
N MET A 116 -7.63 -4.72 -7.83
CA MET A 116 -6.86 -3.85 -8.72
C MET A 116 -5.40 -3.73 -8.30
N LEU A 117 -5.11 -3.77 -7.00
CA LEU A 117 -3.75 -3.83 -6.44
C LEU A 117 -3.12 -5.23 -6.53
N GLY A 118 -3.82 -6.21 -7.08
CA GLY A 118 -3.35 -7.60 -7.17
C GLY A 118 -3.21 -8.30 -5.81
N LEU A 119 -3.85 -7.77 -4.77
CA LEU A 119 -3.77 -8.31 -3.41
C LEU A 119 -4.56 -9.61 -3.28
N TYR A 120 -4.08 -10.50 -2.41
CA TYR A 120 -4.91 -11.56 -1.88
C TYR A 120 -6.00 -10.95 -1.00
N VAL A 121 -7.21 -11.47 -1.11
CA VAL A 121 -8.37 -11.04 -0.31
C VAL A 121 -8.88 -12.25 0.45
N SER A 122 -9.03 -12.11 1.75
CA SER A 122 -9.52 -13.15 2.65
C SER A 122 -10.93 -12.88 3.12
N GLU A 123 -11.71 -13.96 3.23
CA GLU A 123 -12.95 -13.95 3.98
C GLU A 123 -12.66 -14.09 5.48
N PRO A 124 -13.45 -13.46 6.37
CA PRO A 124 -13.33 -13.68 7.80
C PRO A 124 -13.56 -15.15 8.16
N ARG A 125 -12.74 -15.69 9.06
CA ARG A 125 -12.94 -17.04 9.61
C ARG A 125 -14.18 -17.13 10.49
N SER A 126 -14.61 -16.00 11.05
CA SER A 126 -15.82 -15.85 11.85
C SER A 126 -16.12 -14.35 12.05
N GLU A 127 -17.35 -14.04 12.50
CA GLU A 127 -17.75 -12.69 12.88
C GLU A 127 -16.90 -12.09 14.02
N LYS A 128 -16.21 -12.93 14.80
CA LYS A 128 -15.28 -12.47 15.85
C LYS A 128 -13.95 -11.95 15.27
N GLU A 129 -13.56 -12.37 14.09
CA GLU A 129 -12.37 -11.85 13.43
C GLU A 129 -12.65 -10.46 12.87
N THR A 130 -13.61 -10.36 11.97
CA THR A 130 -14.14 -9.09 11.41
C THR A 130 -15.46 -9.40 10.69
N ASP A 131 -16.20 -8.35 10.31
CA ASP A 131 -17.51 -8.45 9.67
C ASP A 131 -17.47 -8.36 8.13
N ARG A 132 -16.27 -8.30 7.55
CA ARG A 132 -16.11 -8.06 6.11
C ARG A 132 -14.85 -8.71 5.53
N PRO A 133 -14.81 -8.99 4.22
CA PRO A 133 -13.57 -9.35 3.52
C PRO A 133 -12.50 -8.27 3.69
N PHE A 134 -11.23 -8.70 3.72
CA PHE A 134 -10.10 -7.81 3.92
C PHE A 134 -8.91 -8.20 3.06
N ALA A 135 -8.05 -7.21 2.76
CA ALA A 135 -6.80 -7.45 2.04
C ALA A 135 -5.79 -8.19 2.91
N GLU A 136 -5.10 -9.15 2.34
CA GLU A 136 -3.83 -9.61 2.88
C GLU A 136 -2.73 -8.57 2.58
N PRO A 137 -1.56 -8.63 3.23
CA PRO A 137 -0.57 -7.56 3.17
C PRO A 137 -0.04 -7.25 1.77
N GLY A 138 0.19 -5.96 1.51
CA GLY A 138 0.94 -5.50 0.35
C GLY A 138 1.78 -4.27 0.69
N VAL A 139 2.94 -4.16 0.05
CA VAL A 139 3.82 -2.98 0.09
C VAL A 139 4.16 -2.60 -1.34
N PHE A 140 3.86 -1.37 -1.70
CA PHE A 140 4.11 -0.81 -3.02
C PHE A 140 4.98 0.44 -2.86
N VAL A 141 6.09 0.51 -3.59
CA VAL A 141 6.90 1.72 -3.64
C VAL A 141 6.80 2.31 -5.04
N ILE A 142 6.37 3.55 -5.11
CA ILE A 142 6.15 4.29 -6.33
C ILE A 142 7.21 5.40 -6.40
N ASN A 143 7.93 5.47 -7.52
CA ASN A 143 8.99 6.44 -7.74
C ASN A 143 8.46 7.80 -8.23
N ALA A 144 9.34 8.77 -8.41
CA ALA A 144 9.00 10.13 -8.87
C ALA A 144 8.31 10.18 -10.24
N GLU A 145 8.49 9.16 -11.08
CA GLU A 145 7.85 9.04 -12.39
C GLU A 145 6.44 8.40 -12.30
N GLY A 146 6.03 8.02 -11.07
CA GLY A 146 4.77 7.33 -10.80
C GLY A 146 4.79 5.85 -11.17
N LEU A 147 5.97 5.25 -11.26
CA LEU A 147 6.15 3.85 -11.63
C LEU A 147 6.40 2.97 -10.40
N LEU A 148 5.89 1.76 -10.44
CA LEU A 148 6.12 0.74 -9.40
C LEU A 148 7.60 0.33 -9.38
N GLN A 149 8.33 0.80 -8.37
CA GLN A 149 9.73 0.48 -8.12
C GLN A 149 9.88 -0.85 -7.38
N VAL A 150 9.04 -1.06 -6.36
CA VAL A 150 9.00 -2.29 -5.55
C VAL A 150 7.55 -2.72 -5.38
N VAL A 151 7.31 -4.02 -5.54
CA VAL A 151 6.03 -4.67 -5.27
C VAL A 151 6.30 -5.87 -4.38
N ASP A 152 5.69 -5.88 -3.21
CA ASP A 152 5.65 -7.03 -2.30
C ASP A 152 4.21 -7.33 -1.94
N ILE A 153 3.74 -8.55 -2.20
CA ILE A 153 2.38 -9.00 -1.95
C ILE A 153 2.44 -10.36 -1.27
N SER A 154 1.82 -10.47 -0.11
CA SER A 154 1.78 -11.70 0.66
C SER A 154 0.36 -12.20 0.87
N ASN A 155 0.19 -13.53 0.97
CA ASN A 155 -1.08 -14.16 1.36
C ASN A 155 -1.19 -14.42 2.87
N ALA A 156 -0.26 -13.89 3.66
CA ALA A 156 -0.20 -14.15 5.10
C ALA A 156 0.34 -12.95 5.88
N PRO A 157 -0.19 -12.67 7.08
CA PRO A 157 0.15 -11.45 7.83
C PRO A 157 1.60 -11.40 8.35
N PHE A 158 2.30 -12.52 8.41
CA PHE A 158 3.67 -12.64 8.92
C PHE A 158 4.74 -12.66 7.82
N ALA A 159 4.35 -12.70 6.55
CA ALA A 159 5.27 -12.61 5.40
C ALA A 159 5.24 -11.19 4.86
N ARG A 160 6.14 -10.35 5.35
CA ARG A 160 6.27 -8.92 5.00
C ARG A 160 7.72 -8.52 4.96
N PRO A 161 8.08 -7.47 4.18
CA PRO A 161 9.44 -6.96 4.18
C PRO A 161 9.86 -6.46 5.57
N ASP A 162 11.14 -6.65 5.89
CA ASP A 162 11.78 -5.95 6.99
C ASP A 162 11.85 -4.45 6.66
N LEU A 163 11.22 -3.62 7.50
CA LEU A 163 11.05 -2.19 7.21
C LEU A 163 12.37 -1.43 7.28
N ALA A 164 13.24 -1.73 8.23
CA ALA A 164 14.53 -1.05 8.37
C ALA A 164 15.46 -1.41 7.19
N GLY A 165 15.45 -2.67 6.75
CA GLY A 165 16.16 -3.13 5.56
C GLY A 165 15.62 -2.46 4.30
N LEU A 166 14.30 -2.34 4.19
CA LEU A 166 13.66 -1.69 3.04
C LEU A 166 14.01 -0.20 2.98
N ALA A 167 13.99 0.53 4.09
CA ALA A 167 14.38 1.94 4.12
C ALA A 167 15.81 2.16 3.61
N LYS A 168 16.76 1.33 4.08
CA LYS A 168 18.15 1.35 3.59
C LYS A 168 18.26 1.01 2.10
N ALA A 169 17.48 0.01 1.64
CA ALA A 169 17.44 -0.38 0.24
C ALA A 169 16.90 0.74 -0.66
N LEU A 170 15.82 1.44 -0.24
CA LEU A 170 15.27 2.55 -1.00
C LEU A 170 16.24 3.73 -1.08
N LYS A 171 16.94 4.03 0.02
CA LYS A 171 18.02 5.02 -0.02
C LYS A 171 19.11 4.63 -1.01
N PHE A 172 19.56 3.37 -0.99
CA PHE A 172 20.57 2.85 -1.95
C PHE A 172 20.06 2.95 -3.39
N ILE A 173 18.80 2.58 -3.66
CA ILE A 173 18.20 2.65 -5.00
C ILE A 173 18.25 4.08 -5.53
N ARG A 174 17.89 5.06 -4.71
CA ARG A 174 17.86 6.48 -5.09
C ARG A 174 19.26 7.07 -5.27
N ASP A 175 20.17 6.78 -4.36
CA ASP A 175 21.54 7.32 -4.38
C ASP A 175 22.36 6.80 -5.59
N ASN A 176 21.97 5.65 -6.18
CA ASN A 176 22.72 4.98 -7.24
C ASN A 176 21.94 4.82 -8.55
N ASP A 177 20.78 5.48 -8.71
CA ASP A 177 19.90 5.31 -9.87
C ASP A 177 19.67 3.83 -10.21
N TYR A 178 19.48 3.00 -9.17
CA TYR A 178 19.35 1.57 -9.37
C TYR A 178 18.05 1.26 -10.15
N PRO A 179 18.14 0.54 -11.27
CA PRO A 179 17.00 0.38 -12.17
C PRO A 179 15.88 -0.46 -11.57
N ILE A 180 14.66 -0.19 -12.00
CA ILE A 180 13.51 -1.05 -11.69
C ILE A 180 13.79 -2.46 -12.22
N ARG A 181 13.66 -3.46 -11.35
CA ARG A 181 13.93 -4.87 -11.69
C ARG A 181 12.62 -5.63 -11.96
N GLY A 182 12.75 -6.83 -12.54
CA GLY A 182 11.59 -7.71 -12.81
C GLY A 182 10.74 -7.28 -14.02
N ARG A 183 11.36 -6.60 -15.00
CA ARG A 183 10.66 -6.07 -16.19
C ARG A 183 10.80 -6.94 -17.44
N LEU A 184 11.41 -8.11 -17.35
CA LEU A 184 11.50 -9.02 -18.51
C LEU A 184 10.09 -9.48 -18.86
N ALA A 185 9.65 -9.16 -20.07
CA ALA A 185 8.39 -9.70 -20.62
C ALA A 185 8.51 -11.22 -20.80
N ALA A 186 7.42 -11.93 -20.49
CA ALA A 186 7.30 -13.37 -20.71
C ALA A 186 7.16 -13.67 -22.21
#